data_bd9663dd20158609f74061ae5c9dd355
#
_entry.id   bd9663dd20158609f74061ae5c9dd355
#
_cell.length_a   1.000
_cell.length_b   1.000
_cell.length_c   1.000
_cell.angle_alpha   90.00
_cell.angle_beta   90.00
_cell.angle_gamma   90.00
#
_symmetry.space_group_name_H-M   'P 1'
#
loop_
_entity.id
_entity.type
_entity.pdbx_description
1 polymer ?
#
loop_
_entity_poly.entity_id
_entity_poly.type
_entity_poly.pdbx_seq_one_letter_code
_entity_poly.pdbx_strand_id
1 'polypeptide(L)'
;YVLRDVMTGGYGNYDLANRPFDRQEIRYIVIHTTEVSWDGTIKIFQNPAASASAHYLVRSSDGRIARFVSPVHVAWHAGNWYMNSHSVGIEHEANSFEGNKWFTDAMYASSAKLVRHLARRFGVPLDRAHIIGHDEVPGISQARQKAMHWDPGLYWDWDRYMQLLQAEDGVPTASQSSVDKGAADIAILIAPKFAQNPQPASYCYGPNQASDCRDAPVQPANFLYLRTAPDATAPLLPNPFLTAWPG
;
A
#
# COMPACT_ATOMS: atom_id res chain seq x y z
N TYR A 1 -11.38 16.86 -5.84
CA TYR A 1 -12.37 17.79 -5.34
C TYR A 1 -11.91 18.74 -4.25
N VAL A 2 -10.72 18.79 -3.80
CA VAL A 2 -10.34 19.89 -2.93
C VAL A 2 -8.96 20.34 -3.31
N LEU A 3 -8.93 21.11 -4.37
CA LEU A 3 -7.87 22.07 -4.54
C LEU A 3 -8.11 23.14 -3.45
N ARG A 4 -7.39 23.09 -2.38
CA ARG A 4 -7.28 24.26 -1.56
C ARG A 4 -6.26 25.20 -2.15
N ASP A 5 -6.70 26.44 -2.20
CA ASP A 5 -5.91 27.55 -2.65
C ASP A 5 -4.69 27.70 -1.71
N VAL A 6 -3.56 27.33 -2.24
CA VAL A 6 -2.26 27.38 -1.55
C VAL A 6 -1.75 28.81 -1.41
N MET A 7 -2.44 29.76 -2.00
CA MET A 7 -2.02 31.16 -2.03
C MET A 7 -2.22 31.89 -0.70
N THR A 8 -2.92 31.30 0.25
CA THR A 8 -3.27 31.95 1.52
C THR A 8 -2.54 31.42 2.75
N GLY A 9 -1.36 30.80 2.58
CA GLY A 9 -0.48 30.48 3.70
C GLY A 9 -0.66 29.09 4.29
N GLY A 10 -0.14 28.10 3.61
CA GLY A 10 0.19 26.79 4.16
C GLY A 10 -1.02 25.97 4.60
N TYR A 11 -1.44 25.06 3.74
CA TYR A 11 -2.47 24.10 4.10
C TYR A 11 -1.91 23.06 5.03
N GLY A 12 -1.40 23.15 6.04
CA GLY A 12 -0.91 22.31 7.13
C GLY A 12 -0.69 20.79 6.92
N ASN A 13 -0.94 20.25 5.73
CA ASN A 13 -0.87 18.82 5.47
C ASN A 13 -0.23 18.40 4.12
N TYR A 14 0.40 19.32 3.41
CA TYR A 14 1.25 19.02 2.25
C TYR A 14 2.20 20.17 1.97
N ASP A 15 3.28 19.93 1.20
CA ASP A 15 4.23 20.95 0.81
C ASP A 15 4.13 21.30 -0.67
N LEU A 16 4.32 22.58 -0.96
CA LEU A 16 4.46 23.04 -2.33
C LEU A 16 5.79 22.58 -2.91
N ALA A 17 5.73 22.03 -4.11
CA ALA A 17 6.88 21.62 -4.89
C ALA A 17 6.56 21.76 -6.37
N ASN A 18 7.53 21.49 -7.23
CA ASN A 18 7.36 21.45 -8.66
C ASN A 18 8.00 20.19 -9.24
N ARG A 19 7.64 19.03 -8.68
CA ARG A 19 8.19 17.73 -9.08
C ARG A 19 7.78 17.33 -10.51
N PRO A 20 8.62 16.74 -11.30
CA PRO A 20 10.04 16.43 -11.07
C PRO A 20 11.00 17.59 -11.43
N PHE A 21 10.50 18.76 -11.80
CA PHE A 21 11.29 19.87 -12.34
C PHE A 21 12.19 20.56 -11.30
N ASP A 22 11.91 20.39 -10.01
CA ASP A 22 12.72 20.84 -8.87
C ASP A 22 13.81 19.83 -8.46
N ARG A 23 14.11 18.84 -9.32
CA ARG A 23 15.05 17.73 -9.08
C ARG A 23 14.61 16.71 -8.02
N GLN A 24 13.35 16.76 -7.57
CA GLN A 24 12.74 15.73 -6.75
C GLN A 24 12.00 14.74 -7.67
N GLU A 25 12.72 13.74 -8.18
CA GLU A 25 12.15 12.72 -9.04
C GLU A 25 11.10 11.90 -8.27
N ILE A 26 9.96 11.65 -8.90
CA ILE A 26 8.98 10.70 -8.40
C ILE A 26 9.44 9.31 -8.83
N ARG A 27 9.82 8.47 -7.85
CA ARG A 27 10.40 7.12 -8.05
C ARG A 27 9.46 6.01 -7.63
N TYR A 28 8.49 6.32 -6.77
CA TYR A 28 7.61 5.32 -6.18
C TYR A 28 6.15 5.72 -6.30
N ILE A 29 5.28 4.71 -6.31
CA ILE A 29 3.86 4.87 -6.03
C ILE A 29 3.56 4.01 -4.80
N VAL A 30 3.01 4.64 -3.76
CA VAL A 30 2.70 3.99 -2.49
C VAL A 30 1.21 3.73 -2.42
N ILE A 31 0.86 2.47 -2.20
CA ILE A 31 -0.52 1.99 -2.06
C ILE A 31 -0.88 2.00 -0.58
N HIS A 32 -2.02 2.63 -0.28
CA HIS A 32 -2.55 2.81 1.07
C HIS A 32 -3.98 2.28 1.18
N THR A 33 -4.43 2.06 2.42
CA THR A 33 -5.84 1.94 2.76
C THR A 33 -6.20 2.92 3.86
N THR A 34 -7.40 3.48 3.75
CA THR A 34 -7.83 4.62 4.58
C THR A 34 -8.18 4.26 6.02
N GLU A 35 -8.45 2.98 6.30
CA GLU A 35 -9.01 2.46 7.56
C GLU A 35 -10.34 3.13 7.99
N VAL A 36 -10.87 4.02 7.15
CA VAL A 36 -12.12 4.74 7.32
C VAL A 36 -12.88 4.80 6.00
N SER A 37 -14.15 5.25 6.04
CA SER A 37 -14.98 5.39 4.84
C SER A 37 -14.49 6.50 3.91
N TRP A 38 -14.95 6.47 2.66
CA TRP A 38 -14.74 7.50 1.65
C TRP A 38 -15.01 8.93 2.17
N ASP A 39 -16.17 9.15 2.78
CA ASP A 39 -16.54 10.46 3.32
C ASP A 39 -15.71 10.85 4.55
N GLY A 40 -15.31 9.86 5.35
CA GLY A 40 -14.41 10.04 6.48
C GLY A 40 -13.03 10.52 6.01
N THR A 41 -12.46 9.87 5.01
CA THR A 41 -11.17 10.25 4.40
C THR A 41 -11.22 11.67 3.82
N ILE A 42 -12.30 12.01 3.11
CA ILE A 42 -12.47 13.38 2.57
C ILE A 42 -12.42 14.41 3.69
N LYS A 43 -13.14 14.18 4.80
CA LYS A 43 -13.14 15.10 5.96
C LYS A 43 -11.77 15.23 6.59
N ILE A 44 -11.04 14.12 6.76
CA ILE A 44 -9.69 14.10 7.32
C ILE A 44 -8.74 14.92 6.44
N PHE A 45 -8.69 14.66 5.14
CA PHE A 45 -7.75 15.34 4.25
C PHE A 45 -8.13 16.80 3.95
N GLN A 46 -9.37 17.18 4.23
CA GLN A 46 -9.80 18.59 4.20
C GLN A 46 -9.42 19.37 5.47
N ASN A 47 -9.07 18.68 6.54
CA ASN A 47 -8.67 19.32 7.78
C ASN A 47 -7.16 19.61 7.79
N PRO A 48 -6.72 20.88 7.78
CA PRO A 48 -5.32 21.24 7.80
C PRO A 48 -4.58 20.77 9.07
N ALA A 49 -5.32 20.55 10.16
CA ALA A 49 -4.76 20.06 11.41
C ALA A 49 -4.54 18.53 11.43
N ALA A 50 -4.99 17.80 10.41
CA ALA A 50 -4.83 16.35 10.37
C ALA A 50 -3.37 15.91 10.19
N SER A 51 -2.49 16.81 9.71
CA SER A 51 -1.07 16.52 9.45
C SER A 51 -0.85 15.29 8.57
N ALA A 52 -1.83 14.97 7.73
CA ALA A 52 -1.81 13.84 6.80
C ALA A 52 -2.59 14.21 5.53
N SER A 53 -2.14 13.68 4.40
CA SER A 53 -2.81 13.80 3.11
C SER A 53 -2.32 12.72 2.17
N ALA A 54 -3.05 12.49 1.07
CA ALA A 54 -2.57 11.70 -0.06
C ALA A 54 -2.86 12.44 -1.37
N HIS A 55 -2.30 11.94 -2.47
CA HIS A 55 -2.58 12.56 -3.78
C HIS A 55 -3.94 12.13 -4.31
N TYR A 56 -4.30 10.87 -4.14
CA TYR A 56 -5.53 10.30 -4.65
C TYR A 56 -6.22 9.40 -3.62
N LEU A 57 -7.52 9.22 -3.83
CA LEU A 57 -8.35 8.26 -3.10
C LEU A 57 -9.20 7.49 -4.13
N VAL A 58 -9.24 6.17 -4.01
CA VAL A 58 -10.05 5.26 -4.82
C VAL A 58 -11.16 4.68 -3.96
N ARG A 59 -12.42 4.78 -4.42
CA ARG A 59 -13.56 4.26 -3.70
C ARG A 59 -13.74 2.75 -3.94
N SER A 60 -14.07 2.02 -2.88
CA SER A 60 -14.23 0.56 -2.95
C SER A 60 -15.39 0.16 -3.86
N SER A 61 -16.55 0.76 -3.70
CA SER A 61 -17.81 0.29 -4.31
C SER A 61 -17.85 0.39 -5.83
N ASP A 62 -17.19 1.39 -6.43
CA ASP A 62 -17.29 1.68 -7.87
C ASP A 62 -15.97 2.14 -8.52
N GLY A 63 -14.89 2.18 -7.76
CA GLY A 63 -13.59 2.63 -8.25
C GLY A 63 -13.50 4.13 -8.56
N ARG A 64 -14.44 4.96 -8.09
CA ARG A 64 -14.37 6.42 -8.25
C ARG A 64 -13.08 6.95 -7.67
N ILE A 65 -12.45 7.91 -8.36
CA ILE A 65 -11.19 8.51 -7.95
C ILE A 65 -11.43 9.96 -7.55
N ALA A 66 -10.94 10.34 -6.38
CA ALA A 66 -10.78 11.73 -5.95
C ALA A 66 -9.30 12.12 -5.94
N ARG A 67 -8.99 13.37 -6.28
CA ARG A 67 -7.65 13.95 -6.14
C ARG A 67 -7.68 15.03 -5.07
N PHE A 68 -6.75 14.95 -4.12
CA PHE A 68 -6.58 15.93 -3.04
C PHE A 68 -5.37 16.81 -3.28
N VAL A 69 -4.18 16.20 -3.42
CA VAL A 69 -2.94 16.93 -3.68
C VAL A 69 -2.50 16.67 -5.13
N SER A 70 -2.04 17.71 -5.80
CA SER A 70 -1.45 17.54 -7.14
C SER A 70 -0.16 16.73 -7.03
N PRO A 71 0.11 15.74 -7.91
CA PRO A 71 1.35 14.96 -7.86
C PRO A 71 2.64 15.78 -7.99
N VAL A 72 2.56 17.02 -8.47
CA VAL A 72 3.73 17.93 -8.48
C VAL A 72 4.09 18.46 -7.10
N HIS A 73 3.19 18.38 -6.14
CA HIS A 73 3.41 18.75 -4.74
C HIS A 73 3.69 17.52 -3.89
N VAL A 74 4.13 17.71 -2.65
CA VAL A 74 4.47 16.63 -1.72
C VAL A 74 3.32 16.41 -0.75
N ALA A 75 2.58 15.31 -0.88
CA ALA A 75 1.59 14.89 0.11
C ALA A 75 2.28 14.21 1.31
N TRP A 76 1.67 14.31 2.49
CA TRP A 76 2.18 13.71 3.72
C TRP A 76 1.46 12.39 3.99
N HIS A 77 1.90 11.31 3.33
CA HIS A 77 1.21 10.03 3.36
C HIS A 77 2.04 8.87 3.92
N ALA A 78 3.38 8.93 3.80
CA ALA A 78 4.21 7.76 4.03
C ALA A 78 4.95 7.76 5.38
N GLY A 79 4.73 8.75 6.27
CA GLY A 79 5.43 8.83 7.56
C GLY A 79 6.96 8.98 7.47
N ASN A 80 7.49 9.07 6.27
CA ASN A 80 8.90 9.17 5.93
C ASN A 80 9.09 10.29 4.90
N TRP A 81 9.91 11.29 5.22
CA TRP A 81 10.08 12.47 4.35
C TRP A 81 10.65 12.13 2.97
N TYR A 82 11.64 11.24 2.91
CA TYR A 82 12.20 10.81 1.63
C TYR A 82 11.11 10.17 0.75
N MET A 83 10.32 9.29 1.33
CA MET A 83 9.23 8.66 0.60
C MET A 83 8.15 9.66 0.17
N ASN A 84 7.74 10.58 1.04
CA ASN A 84 6.79 11.64 0.69
C ASN A 84 7.29 12.47 -0.50
N SER A 85 8.57 12.87 -0.48
CA SER A 85 9.15 13.73 -1.53
C SER A 85 9.39 13.00 -2.85
N HIS A 86 9.53 11.66 -2.84
CA HIS A 86 9.84 10.85 -4.03
C HIS A 86 8.72 9.90 -4.46
N SER A 87 7.51 10.06 -3.95
CA SER A 87 6.40 9.19 -4.31
C SER A 87 5.09 9.92 -4.58
N VAL A 88 4.14 9.16 -5.12
CA VAL A 88 2.72 9.49 -5.17
C VAL A 88 1.96 8.50 -4.29
N GLY A 89 1.28 8.98 -3.25
CA GLY A 89 0.43 8.15 -2.39
C GLY A 89 -0.99 8.04 -2.94
N ILE A 90 -1.51 6.82 -2.98
CA ILE A 90 -2.87 6.50 -3.41
C ILE A 90 -3.58 5.73 -2.30
N GLU A 91 -4.57 6.35 -1.72
CA GLU A 91 -5.46 5.73 -0.74
C GLU A 91 -6.54 4.89 -1.41
N HIS A 92 -6.92 3.81 -0.75
CA HIS A 92 -8.04 2.96 -1.13
C HIS A 92 -9.02 2.87 0.03
N GLU A 93 -10.29 3.16 -0.24
CA GLU A 93 -11.33 3.04 0.79
C GLU A 93 -11.45 1.60 1.26
N ALA A 94 -10.89 1.30 2.43
CA ALA A 94 -10.92 -0.04 2.99
C ALA A 94 -10.62 -0.03 4.50
N ASN A 95 -11.00 -1.12 5.16
CA ASN A 95 -10.32 -1.62 6.34
C ASN A 95 -9.43 -2.77 5.87
N SER A 96 -8.12 -2.66 6.05
CA SER A 96 -7.14 -3.62 5.55
C SER A 96 -7.31 -5.03 6.12
N PHE A 97 -7.94 -5.19 7.28
CA PHE A 97 -8.24 -6.49 7.89
C PHE A 97 -9.54 -7.15 7.41
N GLU A 98 -10.33 -6.44 6.61
CA GLU A 98 -11.55 -6.93 5.98
C GLU A 98 -11.43 -6.93 4.44
N GLY A 99 -10.30 -7.36 3.91
CA GLY A 99 -9.97 -7.26 2.47
C GLY A 99 -11.01 -7.89 1.56
N ASN A 100 -11.57 -9.04 1.94
CA ASN A 100 -12.64 -9.71 1.19
C ASN A 100 -13.92 -8.87 1.01
N LYS A 101 -14.14 -7.88 1.86
CA LYS A 101 -15.29 -6.96 1.79
C LYS A 101 -14.96 -5.71 0.98
N TRP A 102 -13.74 -5.18 1.13
CA TRP A 102 -13.39 -3.86 0.67
C TRP A 102 -12.59 -3.84 -0.63
N PHE A 103 -11.74 -4.86 -0.88
CA PHE A 103 -10.87 -4.92 -2.06
C PHE A 103 -11.61 -5.43 -3.29
N THR A 104 -12.47 -4.59 -3.87
CA THR A 104 -13.34 -4.94 -4.99
C THR A 104 -12.63 -4.91 -6.34
N ASP A 105 -13.21 -5.60 -7.32
CA ASP A 105 -12.74 -5.58 -8.72
C ASP A 105 -12.72 -4.17 -9.30
N ALA A 106 -13.74 -3.37 -8.99
CA ALA A 106 -13.87 -2.00 -9.46
C ALA A 106 -12.73 -1.12 -8.92
N MET A 107 -12.39 -1.29 -7.64
CA MET A 107 -11.29 -0.57 -7.00
C MET A 107 -9.94 -0.95 -7.60
N TYR A 108 -9.63 -2.26 -7.70
CA TYR A 108 -8.39 -2.74 -8.32
C TYR A 108 -8.22 -2.24 -9.75
N ALA A 109 -9.28 -2.37 -10.56
CA ALA A 109 -9.23 -1.94 -11.97
C ALA A 109 -9.00 -0.43 -12.12
N SER A 110 -9.67 0.38 -11.31
CA SER A 110 -9.52 1.84 -11.33
C SER A 110 -8.16 2.28 -10.80
N SER A 111 -7.71 1.68 -9.70
CA SER A 111 -6.38 1.91 -9.14
C SER A 111 -5.29 1.57 -10.15
N ALA A 112 -5.34 0.40 -10.78
CA ALA A 112 -4.35 -0.01 -11.76
C ALA A 112 -4.29 0.94 -12.97
N LYS A 113 -5.43 1.43 -13.46
CA LYS A 113 -5.48 2.46 -14.52
C LYS A 113 -4.81 3.76 -14.09
N LEU A 114 -5.07 4.22 -12.86
CA LEU A 114 -4.46 5.41 -12.30
C LEU A 114 -2.94 5.23 -12.17
N VAL A 115 -2.48 4.12 -11.59
CA VAL A 115 -1.05 3.83 -11.40
C VAL A 115 -0.33 3.75 -12.74
N ARG A 116 -0.87 3.06 -13.75
CA ARG A 116 -0.27 3.05 -15.11
C ARG A 116 -0.17 4.44 -15.72
N HIS A 117 -1.19 5.29 -15.53
CA HIS A 117 -1.14 6.67 -16.00
C HIS A 117 -0.02 7.47 -15.32
N LEU A 118 0.09 7.36 -14.00
CA LEU A 118 1.11 8.05 -13.21
C LEU A 118 2.50 7.51 -13.52
N ALA A 119 2.66 6.20 -13.62
CA ALA A 119 3.91 5.54 -13.97
C ALA A 119 4.44 6.02 -15.32
N ARG A 120 3.60 6.06 -16.35
CA ARG A 120 3.97 6.63 -17.67
C ARG A 120 4.33 8.11 -17.58
N ARG A 121 3.59 8.89 -16.81
CA ARG A 121 3.81 10.33 -16.68
C ARG A 121 5.13 10.68 -16.00
N PHE A 122 5.53 9.91 -15.01
CA PHE A 122 6.70 10.19 -14.16
C PHE A 122 7.88 9.24 -14.39
N GLY A 123 7.75 8.27 -15.28
CA GLY A 123 8.80 7.31 -15.57
C GLY A 123 9.00 6.26 -14.46
N VAL A 124 7.98 5.98 -13.65
CA VAL A 124 8.06 4.99 -12.57
C VAL A 124 7.92 3.58 -13.15
N PRO A 125 8.85 2.65 -12.89
CA PRO A 125 8.72 1.26 -13.33
C PRO A 125 7.50 0.57 -12.70
N LEU A 126 6.82 -0.28 -13.48
CA LEU A 126 5.68 -1.08 -13.01
C LEU A 126 6.15 -2.42 -12.44
N ASP A 127 6.86 -2.37 -11.35
CA ASP A 127 7.35 -3.53 -10.61
C ASP A 127 7.20 -3.35 -9.09
N ARG A 128 7.44 -4.42 -8.31
CA ARG A 128 7.30 -4.41 -6.85
C ARG A 128 8.39 -3.62 -6.11
N ALA A 129 9.46 -3.21 -6.77
CA ALA A 129 10.46 -2.33 -6.18
C ALA A 129 10.03 -0.85 -6.21
N HIS A 130 9.05 -0.49 -7.05
CA HIS A 130 8.62 0.90 -7.25
C HIS A 130 7.13 1.11 -6.94
N ILE A 131 6.30 0.08 -7.09
CA ILE A 131 4.89 0.08 -6.68
C ILE A 131 4.80 -0.72 -5.37
N ILE A 132 4.78 0.00 -4.26
CA ILE A 132 4.95 -0.58 -2.91
C ILE A 132 3.75 -0.28 -2.02
N GLY A 133 3.60 -1.06 -0.95
CA GLY A 133 2.66 -0.76 0.13
C GLY A 133 3.25 0.21 1.16
N HIS A 134 2.41 0.86 1.93
CA HIS A 134 2.87 1.68 3.06
C HIS A 134 3.56 0.83 4.13
N ASP A 135 3.12 -0.41 4.31
CA ASP A 135 3.73 -1.42 5.19
C ASP A 135 5.19 -1.76 4.82
N GLU A 136 5.62 -1.43 3.60
CA GLU A 136 7.01 -1.61 3.14
C GLU A 136 7.86 -0.34 3.31
N VAL A 137 7.29 0.77 3.77
CA VAL A 137 8.02 2.02 4.00
C VAL A 137 8.73 1.97 5.36
N PRO A 138 10.07 2.08 5.39
CA PRO A 138 10.82 2.00 6.64
C PRO A 138 10.64 3.26 7.49
N GLY A 139 10.52 3.07 8.80
CA GLY A 139 10.65 4.16 9.76
C GLY A 139 12.12 4.60 9.91
N ILE A 140 12.34 5.90 10.06
CA ILE A 140 13.70 6.49 10.18
C ILE A 140 14.41 6.22 11.52
N SER A 141 13.73 5.57 12.45
CA SER A 141 14.25 5.13 13.73
C SER A 141 13.44 3.95 14.25
N GLN A 142 13.97 3.21 15.22
CA GLN A 142 13.25 2.08 15.83
C GLN A 142 11.88 2.49 16.40
N ALA A 143 11.79 3.66 17.02
CA ALA A 143 10.52 4.18 17.55
C ALA A 143 9.53 4.50 16.41
N ARG A 144 10.03 5.11 15.31
CA ARG A 144 9.21 5.39 14.13
C ARG A 144 8.81 4.11 13.41
N GLN A 145 9.71 3.12 13.31
CA GLN A 145 9.37 1.82 12.71
C GLN A 145 8.19 1.14 13.43
N LYS A 146 8.13 1.21 14.74
CA LYS A 146 7.01 0.68 15.53
C LYS A 146 5.69 1.45 15.33
N ALA A 147 5.77 2.67 14.85
CA ALA A 147 4.62 3.55 14.60
C ALA A 147 4.27 3.65 13.11
N MET A 148 4.96 2.91 12.23
CA MET A 148 4.61 2.84 10.80
C MET A 148 3.30 2.09 10.61
N HIS A 149 2.59 2.47 9.57
CA HIS A 149 1.32 1.84 9.22
C HIS A 149 1.55 0.49 8.54
N TRP A 150 0.53 -0.36 8.59
CA TRP A 150 0.52 -1.73 8.06
C TRP A 150 -0.27 -1.87 6.75
N ASP A 151 -0.75 -0.77 6.20
CA ASP A 151 -1.57 -0.75 5.00
C ASP A 151 -0.75 -0.84 3.71
N PRO A 152 -1.28 -1.41 2.63
CA PRO A 152 -2.59 -2.03 2.47
C PRO A 152 -2.70 -3.40 3.13
N GLY A 153 -1.61 -3.94 3.67
CA GLY A 153 -1.57 -5.10 4.54
C GLY A 153 -1.71 -6.44 3.84
N LEU A 154 -1.93 -7.45 4.68
CA LEU A 154 -1.84 -8.88 4.37
C LEU A 154 -2.81 -9.37 3.30
N TYR A 155 -3.91 -8.67 3.10
CA TYR A 155 -5.04 -9.10 2.28
C TYR A 155 -5.15 -8.35 0.94
N TRP A 156 -4.22 -7.45 0.64
CA TRP A 156 -4.10 -6.87 -0.69
C TRP A 156 -3.51 -7.89 -1.67
N ASP A 157 -4.21 -8.20 -2.75
CA ASP A 157 -3.78 -9.18 -3.75
C ASP A 157 -2.74 -8.55 -4.70
N TRP A 158 -1.46 -8.62 -4.29
CA TRP A 158 -0.34 -8.09 -5.08
C TRP A 158 -0.18 -8.81 -6.42
N ASP A 159 -0.40 -10.13 -6.47
CA ASP A 159 -0.27 -10.89 -7.72
C ASP A 159 -1.26 -10.38 -8.76
N ARG A 160 -2.51 -10.29 -8.37
CA ARG A 160 -3.57 -9.73 -9.19
C ARG A 160 -3.30 -8.28 -9.57
N TYR A 161 -2.87 -7.47 -8.60
CA TYR A 161 -2.61 -6.06 -8.83
C TYR A 161 -1.48 -5.85 -9.85
N MET A 162 -0.38 -6.57 -9.73
CA MET A 162 0.72 -6.53 -10.70
C MET A 162 0.32 -7.02 -12.07
N GLN A 163 -0.53 -8.07 -12.18
CA GLN A 163 -1.10 -8.48 -13.45
C GLN A 163 -1.92 -7.37 -14.11
N LEU A 164 -2.76 -6.67 -13.34
CA LEU A 164 -3.54 -5.53 -13.84
C LEU A 164 -2.65 -4.34 -14.26
N LEU A 165 -1.52 -4.14 -13.60
CA LEU A 165 -0.55 -3.10 -13.97
C LEU A 165 0.20 -3.42 -15.26
N GLN A 166 0.49 -4.69 -15.51
CA GLN A 166 1.20 -5.16 -16.70
C GLN A 166 0.28 -5.38 -17.90
N ALA A 167 -1.03 -5.46 -17.69
CA ALA A 167 -2.01 -5.68 -18.75
C ALA A 167 -2.08 -4.47 -19.68
N GLU A 168 -1.90 -4.69 -20.98
CA GLU A 168 -2.28 -3.70 -21.99
C GLU A 168 -3.81 -3.69 -22.13
N ASP A 169 -4.40 -2.50 -22.06
CA ASP A 169 -5.87 -2.27 -22.19
C ASP A 169 -6.78 -3.09 -21.26
N GLY A 170 -6.26 -3.49 -20.09
CA GLY A 170 -7.05 -4.16 -19.07
C GLY A 170 -7.24 -5.67 -19.26
N VAL A 171 -6.55 -6.28 -20.20
CA VAL A 171 -6.48 -7.75 -20.35
C VAL A 171 -5.30 -8.26 -19.51
N PRO A 172 -5.50 -9.14 -18.52
CA PRO A 172 -4.42 -9.70 -17.74
C PRO A 172 -3.48 -10.52 -18.65
N THR A 173 -2.19 -10.17 -18.65
CA THR A 173 -1.16 -11.04 -19.22
C THR A 173 -0.80 -12.10 -18.19
N ALA A 174 -0.61 -13.35 -18.63
CA ALA A 174 -0.19 -14.43 -17.74
C ALA A 174 1.16 -14.07 -17.08
N SER A 175 1.22 -14.14 -15.75
CA SER A 175 2.43 -13.88 -14.97
C SER A 175 3.55 -14.81 -15.44
N GLN A 176 4.63 -14.24 -15.98
CA GLN A 176 5.88 -14.97 -16.17
C GLN A 176 6.73 -14.76 -14.93
N SER A 177 6.64 -15.66 -13.98
CA SER A 177 7.66 -15.78 -12.95
C SER A 177 8.91 -16.44 -13.55
N SER A 178 9.79 -15.65 -14.11
CA SER A 178 11.13 -16.13 -14.46
C SER A 178 12.00 -16.15 -13.21
N VAL A 179 12.09 -17.28 -12.56
CA VAL A 179 13.14 -17.53 -11.56
C VAL A 179 14.43 -17.76 -12.35
N ASP A 180 15.35 -16.81 -12.24
CA ASP A 180 16.68 -16.93 -12.81
C ASP A 180 17.48 -18.02 -12.04
N LYS A 181 17.79 -19.13 -12.70
CA LYS A 181 18.43 -20.33 -12.10
C LYS A 181 19.95 -20.21 -12.07
N GLY A 182 20.51 -19.08 -11.67
CA GLY A 182 21.94 -18.84 -11.90
C GLY A 182 22.80 -18.32 -10.76
N ALA A 183 22.28 -18.06 -9.56
CA ALA A 183 23.10 -17.50 -8.48
C ALA A 183 23.32 -18.50 -7.33
N ALA A 184 24.56 -18.57 -6.83
CA ALA A 184 24.95 -19.39 -5.68
C ALA A 184 24.35 -18.91 -4.33
N ASP A 185 23.70 -17.77 -4.32
CA ASP A 185 22.95 -17.25 -3.18
C ASP A 185 21.50 -17.74 -3.28
N ILE A 186 21.05 -18.46 -2.26
CA ILE A 186 19.69 -18.97 -2.19
C ILE A 186 18.78 -17.78 -1.84
N ALA A 187 18.25 -17.10 -2.85
CA ALA A 187 17.14 -16.18 -2.67
C ALA A 187 15.83 -16.99 -2.64
N ILE A 188 15.10 -16.90 -1.55
CA ILE A 188 13.77 -17.52 -1.43
C ILE A 188 12.74 -16.44 -1.74
N LEU A 189 12.04 -16.61 -2.86
CA LEU A 189 10.88 -15.78 -3.18
C LEU A 189 9.66 -16.32 -2.41
N ILE A 190 9.10 -15.51 -1.52
CA ILE A 190 7.82 -15.81 -0.86
C ILE A 190 6.70 -15.34 -1.79
N ALA A 191 6.09 -16.27 -2.50
CA ALA A 191 5.03 -15.99 -3.45
C ALA A 191 3.87 -17.00 -3.26
N PRO A 192 3.10 -16.90 -2.16
CA PRO A 192 1.92 -17.74 -2.00
C PRO A 192 0.91 -17.39 -3.09
N LYS A 193 0.27 -18.41 -3.67
CA LYS A 193 -0.85 -18.17 -4.58
C LYS A 193 -2.02 -17.60 -3.79
N PHE A 194 -2.22 -16.30 -3.84
CA PHE A 194 -3.14 -15.54 -3.00
C PHE A 194 -4.50 -16.23 -2.79
N ALA A 195 -5.23 -16.53 -3.88
CA ALA A 195 -6.56 -17.15 -3.81
C ALA A 195 -6.58 -18.55 -3.16
N GLN A 196 -5.42 -19.24 -3.08
CA GLN A 196 -5.28 -20.59 -2.52
C GLN A 196 -4.62 -20.57 -1.15
N ASN A 197 -4.36 -19.39 -0.58
CA ASN A 197 -3.66 -19.21 0.68
C ASN A 197 -4.52 -18.48 1.73
N PRO A 198 -5.68 -19.04 2.15
CA PRO A 198 -6.44 -18.43 3.23
C PRO A 198 -5.68 -18.57 4.55
N GLN A 199 -5.44 -17.47 5.23
CA GLN A 199 -4.72 -17.41 6.50
C GLN A 199 -5.56 -16.70 7.56
N PRO A 200 -5.56 -17.17 8.80
CA PRO A 200 -6.01 -16.40 9.94
C PRO A 200 -4.97 -15.33 10.27
N ALA A 201 -5.39 -14.18 10.70
CA ALA A 201 -4.51 -13.17 11.29
C ALA A 201 -5.17 -12.52 12.49
N SER A 202 -4.36 -12.12 13.45
CA SER A 202 -4.80 -11.28 14.57
C SER A 202 -4.03 -9.97 14.51
N TYR A 203 -4.71 -8.88 14.75
CA TYR A 203 -4.12 -7.55 14.80
C TYR A 203 -4.47 -6.86 16.10
N CYS A 204 -3.54 -6.12 16.65
CA CYS A 204 -3.69 -5.41 17.91
C CYS A 204 -3.62 -3.90 17.64
N TYR A 205 -4.66 -3.19 18.06
CA TYR A 205 -4.86 -1.77 17.75
C TYR A 205 -4.85 -0.94 19.03
N GLY A 206 -4.23 0.25 18.96
CA GLY A 206 -4.33 1.24 20.02
C GLY A 206 -3.13 1.32 20.97
N PRO A 207 -3.16 2.25 21.95
CA PRO A 207 -2.05 2.50 22.86
C PRO A 207 -1.71 1.31 23.77
N ASN A 208 -2.65 0.36 23.92
CA ASN A 208 -2.49 -0.87 24.70
C ASN A 208 -2.47 -2.09 23.79
N GLN A 209 -1.52 -2.16 22.86
CA GLN A 209 -1.42 -3.21 21.85
C GLN A 209 -1.54 -4.66 22.36
N ALA A 210 -1.31 -4.90 23.65
CA ALA A 210 -1.42 -6.23 24.24
C ALA A 210 -2.87 -6.64 24.61
N SER A 211 -3.83 -5.71 24.70
CA SER A 211 -5.19 -5.96 25.17
C SER A 211 -6.28 -5.76 24.10
N ASP A 212 -5.98 -5.06 23.01
CA ASP A 212 -6.97 -4.70 21.99
C ASP A 212 -6.76 -5.50 20.70
N CYS A 213 -6.44 -6.79 20.83
CA CYS A 213 -6.28 -7.67 19.67
C CYS A 213 -7.63 -8.15 19.15
N ARG A 214 -7.76 -8.21 17.85
CA ARG A 214 -8.93 -8.75 17.14
C ARG A 214 -8.47 -9.77 16.11
N ASP A 215 -9.26 -10.80 15.91
CA ASP A 215 -9.03 -11.75 14.82
C ASP A 215 -9.66 -11.24 13.55
N ALA A 216 -8.87 -11.23 12.47
CA ALA A 216 -9.39 -11.01 11.13
C ALA A 216 -10.12 -12.27 10.64
N PRO A 217 -11.16 -12.12 9.81
CA PRO A 217 -11.76 -13.27 9.13
C PRO A 217 -10.69 -14.06 8.36
N VAL A 218 -10.78 -15.39 8.37
CA VAL A 218 -9.94 -16.23 7.51
C VAL A 218 -10.26 -15.91 6.05
N GLN A 219 -9.27 -15.42 5.32
CA GLN A 219 -9.42 -14.96 3.94
C GLN A 219 -8.09 -15.11 3.19
N PRO A 220 -8.09 -15.11 1.83
CA PRO A 220 -6.86 -15.13 1.05
C PRO A 220 -5.87 -14.05 1.46
N ALA A 221 -4.59 -14.41 1.57
CA ALA A 221 -3.57 -13.54 2.12
C ALA A 221 -2.20 -13.69 1.42
N ASN A 222 -1.39 -12.63 1.45
CA ASN A 222 -0.06 -12.54 0.86
C ASN A 222 1.07 -13.05 1.75
N PHE A 223 0.80 -13.67 2.87
CA PHE A 223 1.86 -14.08 3.79
C PHE A 223 1.81 -15.57 4.10
N LEU A 224 2.92 -16.09 4.59
CA LEU A 224 3.03 -17.43 5.16
C LEU A 224 3.56 -17.33 6.57
N TYR A 225 2.95 -18.06 7.50
CA TYR A 225 3.52 -18.22 8.81
C TYR A 225 4.78 -19.09 8.76
N LEU A 226 5.86 -18.62 9.38
CA LEU A 226 7.05 -19.43 9.60
C LEU A 226 6.78 -20.42 10.74
N ARG A 227 7.11 -21.68 10.48
CA ARG A 227 6.89 -22.79 11.39
C ARG A 227 8.20 -23.43 11.79
N THR A 228 8.19 -24.17 12.90
CA THR A 228 9.37 -24.85 13.43
C THR A 228 9.81 -26.06 12.58
N ALA A 229 8.98 -26.52 11.67
CA ALA A 229 9.28 -27.59 10.71
C ALA A 229 8.50 -27.37 9.40
N PRO A 230 8.91 -27.97 8.27
CA PRO A 230 8.22 -27.85 6.99
C PRO A 230 6.93 -28.69 6.94
N ASP A 231 6.04 -28.45 7.89
CA ASP A 231 4.76 -29.12 8.11
C ASP A 231 3.71 -28.07 8.47
N ALA A 232 2.55 -28.12 7.79
CA ALA A 232 1.44 -27.19 8.04
C ALA A 232 0.85 -27.28 9.45
N THR A 233 1.07 -28.37 10.17
CA THR A 233 0.62 -28.58 11.55
C THR A 233 1.70 -28.25 12.59
N ALA A 234 2.95 -28.03 12.17
CA ALA A 234 4.04 -27.68 13.08
C ALA A 234 3.75 -26.35 13.80
N PRO A 235 4.21 -26.20 15.05
CA PRO A 235 4.04 -24.97 15.79
C PRO A 235 4.60 -23.75 15.04
N LEU A 236 3.94 -22.61 15.17
CA LEU A 236 4.44 -21.34 14.68
C LEU A 236 5.71 -20.94 15.42
N LEU A 237 6.64 -20.29 14.73
CA LEU A 237 7.77 -19.67 15.40
C LEU A 237 7.25 -18.57 16.36
N PRO A 238 7.79 -18.49 17.58
CA PRO A 238 7.21 -17.66 18.64
C PRO A 238 7.42 -16.13 18.45
N ASN A 239 7.96 -15.71 17.32
CA ASN A 239 8.22 -14.30 17.06
C ASN A 239 7.24 -13.78 15.98
N PRO A 240 6.35 -12.80 16.32
CA PRO A 240 5.41 -12.23 15.36
C PRO A 240 6.06 -11.50 14.16
N PHE A 241 7.36 -11.24 14.22
CA PHE A 241 8.12 -10.65 13.11
C PHE A 241 8.71 -11.70 12.14
N LEU A 242 8.47 -12.98 12.38
CA LEU A 242 8.92 -14.08 11.50
C LEU A 242 7.78 -14.60 10.61
N THR A 243 6.96 -13.71 10.08
CA THR A 243 6.13 -14.00 8.91
C THR A 243 6.92 -13.72 7.65
N ALA A 244 6.82 -14.60 6.67
CA ALA A 244 7.44 -14.40 5.37
C ALA A 244 6.48 -13.58 4.49
N TRP A 245 6.92 -12.44 4.02
CA TRP A 245 6.17 -11.53 3.15
C TRP A 245 6.60 -11.72 1.70
N PRO A 246 5.71 -11.49 0.72
CA PRO A 246 6.11 -11.42 -0.68
C PRO A 246 7.09 -10.25 -0.87
N GLY A 247 8.25 -10.56 -1.46
CA GLY A 247 9.26 -9.57 -1.84
C GLY A 247 8.98 -8.92 -3.18
#